data_9e4213362d94f69710d1d168ed96f3f8
#
_entry.id   9e4213362d94f69710d1d168ed96f3f8
#
_cell.length_a   1.000
_cell.length_b   1.000
_cell.length_c   1.000
_cell.angle_alpha   90.00
_cell.angle_beta   90.00
_cell.angle_gamma   90.00
#
_symmetry.space_group_name_H-M   'P 1'
#
loop_
_entity.id
_entity.type
_entity.pdbx_description
1 polymer ?
#
loop_
_entity_poly.entity_id
_entity_poly.type
_entity_poly.pdbx_seq_one_letter_code
_entity_poly.pdbx_strand_id
1 'polypeptide(L)'
;MPQRRSFPVIGVDGCRSGWVCAVAADGLSVRAVPDFDAVWELARERDAARVLVDIPIGLPDSDRRACDREARELLGSRAATVFFAPVRAVLDADSHEAASAANRERTGAGLSIQAWHLVPKVREVDAVLRETPHARDRMFESHPELAFAAFAGEPLSEPKSTPEGRDRRLDVLRTAFAGSEEKNGVGDHGSNADATDAPKVDAERVYRETLDRTLRRDVARDDVLDALVLAAAARRPLATLPSDPPRDAAGLEMAIRVPTGALGMDTEL
;
A
#
# COMPACT_ATOMS: atom_id res chain seq x y z
N MET A 1 -25.81 22.08 1.56
CA MET A 1 -25.25 20.84 2.13
C MET A 1 -23.77 21.06 2.33
N PRO A 2 -23.17 20.83 3.51
CA PRO A 2 -21.73 20.93 3.63
C PRO A 2 -21.09 19.84 2.75
N GLN A 3 -20.18 20.24 1.87
CA GLN A 3 -19.35 19.31 1.09
C GLN A 3 -18.70 18.34 2.07
N ARG A 4 -18.87 17.03 1.88
CA ARG A 4 -18.11 16.03 2.64
C ARG A 4 -16.64 16.29 2.37
N ARG A 5 -15.92 16.83 3.33
CA ARG A 5 -14.48 16.95 3.26
C ARG A 5 -13.90 15.54 3.08
N SER A 6 -13.30 15.31 1.94
CA SER A 6 -12.49 14.13 1.72
C SER A 6 -11.29 14.21 2.68
N PHE A 7 -11.20 13.28 3.61
CA PHE A 7 -10.02 13.22 4.48
C PHE A 7 -8.79 12.86 3.65
N PRO A 8 -7.65 13.55 3.84
CA PRO A 8 -6.42 13.19 3.19
C PRO A 8 -6.01 11.76 3.52
N VAL A 9 -5.53 11.03 2.53
CA VAL A 9 -4.96 9.69 2.68
C VAL A 9 -3.65 9.60 1.92
N ILE A 10 -2.79 8.67 2.31
CA ILE A 10 -1.47 8.51 1.71
C ILE A 10 -1.24 7.04 1.35
N GLY A 11 -0.76 6.79 0.12
CA GLY A 11 -0.17 5.53 -0.28
C GLY A 11 1.34 5.66 -0.32
N VAL A 12 2.07 4.67 0.20
CA VAL A 12 3.51 4.73 0.39
C VAL A 12 4.17 3.47 -0.16
N ASP A 13 5.20 3.66 -0.96
CA ASP A 13 6.07 2.58 -1.42
C ASP A 13 7.54 2.92 -1.19
N GLY A 14 8.37 1.88 -0.99
CA GLY A 14 9.80 2.02 -0.80
C GLY A 14 10.52 2.29 -2.12
N CYS A 15 11.38 3.31 -2.18
CA CYS A 15 12.27 3.55 -3.31
C CYS A 15 13.73 3.57 -2.89
N ARG A 16 14.65 3.71 -3.86
CA ARG A 16 16.10 3.71 -3.55
C ARG A 16 16.52 4.92 -2.71
N SER A 17 15.92 6.08 -2.91
CA SER A 17 16.24 7.31 -2.16
C SER A 17 15.45 7.49 -0.87
N GLY A 18 14.65 6.52 -0.46
CA GLY A 18 13.77 6.58 0.70
C GLY A 18 12.38 6.03 0.38
N TRP A 19 11.35 6.89 0.41
CA TRP A 19 9.96 6.49 0.23
C TRP A 19 9.24 7.39 -0.77
N VAL A 20 8.36 6.81 -1.57
CA VAL A 20 7.43 7.54 -2.45
C VAL A 20 6.08 7.62 -1.77
N CYS A 21 5.56 8.83 -1.61
CA CYS A 21 4.28 9.12 -0.99
C CYS A 21 3.31 9.73 -2.00
N ALA A 22 2.23 9.04 -2.31
CA ALA A 22 1.10 9.57 -3.07
C ALA A 22 0.04 10.10 -2.09
N VAL A 23 -0.19 11.41 -2.09
CA VAL A 23 -1.15 12.08 -1.21
C VAL A 23 -2.42 12.38 -2.00
N ALA A 24 -3.53 11.79 -1.60
CA ALA A 24 -4.86 12.05 -2.15
C ALA A 24 -5.71 12.82 -1.11
N ALA A 25 -6.09 14.04 -1.47
CA ALA A 25 -6.93 14.96 -0.69
C ALA A 25 -7.95 15.61 -1.64
N ASP A 26 -8.03 16.96 -1.69
CA ASP A 26 -8.78 17.70 -2.70
C ASP A 26 -8.13 17.61 -4.11
N GLY A 27 -6.96 16.99 -4.20
CA GLY A 27 -6.21 16.67 -5.41
C GLY A 27 -5.28 15.49 -5.15
N LEU A 28 -4.47 15.13 -6.16
CA LEU A 28 -3.47 14.07 -6.08
C LEU A 28 -2.08 14.65 -6.31
N SER A 29 -1.13 14.29 -5.47
CA SER A 29 0.28 14.68 -5.62
C SER A 29 1.20 13.54 -5.17
N VAL A 30 2.41 13.49 -5.73
CA VAL A 30 3.43 12.51 -5.35
C VAL A 30 4.70 13.24 -4.96
N ARG A 31 5.36 12.78 -3.90
CA ARG A 31 6.70 13.23 -3.48
C ARG A 31 7.53 12.06 -2.96
N ALA A 32 8.84 12.19 -3.10
CA ALA A 32 9.79 11.32 -2.41
C ALA A 32 10.24 11.97 -1.10
N VAL A 33 10.45 11.16 -0.07
CA VAL A 33 10.97 11.56 1.24
C VAL A 33 12.11 10.62 1.65
N PRO A 34 13.08 11.06 2.48
CA PRO A 34 14.31 10.32 2.70
C PRO A 34 14.17 9.08 3.60
N ASP A 35 13.26 9.11 4.56
CA ASP A 35 13.10 8.11 5.61
C ASP A 35 11.63 8.00 6.06
N PHE A 36 11.34 7.03 6.93
CA PHE A 36 9.97 6.79 7.38
C PHE A 36 9.49 7.80 8.45
N ASP A 37 10.40 8.47 9.15
CA ASP A 37 10.06 9.60 10.02
C ASP A 37 9.44 10.73 9.19
N ALA A 38 10.02 11.04 8.04
CA ALA A 38 9.48 12.04 7.11
C ALA A 38 8.12 11.61 6.49
N VAL A 39 7.86 10.30 6.33
CA VAL A 39 6.52 9.79 5.96
C VAL A 39 5.52 10.10 7.08
N TRP A 40 5.89 9.86 8.33
CA TRP A 40 5.02 10.15 9.48
C TRP A 40 4.79 11.65 9.65
N GLU A 41 5.83 12.48 9.49
CA GLU A 41 5.68 13.94 9.52
C GLU A 41 4.72 14.42 8.42
N LEU A 42 4.86 13.91 7.20
CA LEU A 42 3.93 14.22 6.10
C LEU A 42 2.49 13.83 6.45
N ALA A 43 2.29 12.65 7.05
CA ALA A 43 0.96 12.20 7.46
C ALA A 43 0.33 13.13 8.51
N ARG A 44 1.13 13.62 9.44
CA ARG A 44 0.69 14.61 10.46
C ARG A 44 0.40 15.98 9.86
N GLU A 45 1.29 16.50 9.01
CA GLU A 45 1.12 17.79 8.32
C GLU A 45 -0.16 17.83 7.47
N ARG A 46 -0.52 16.73 6.86
CA ARG A 46 -1.70 16.60 6.02
C ARG A 46 -2.95 16.20 6.79
N ASP A 47 -2.84 15.95 8.09
CA ASP A 47 -3.87 15.31 8.91
C ASP A 47 -4.47 14.08 8.21
N ALA A 48 -3.59 13.23 7.71
CA ALA A 48 -3.99 12.04 6.96
C ALA A 48 -4.76 11.08 7.86
N ALA A 49 -5.97 10.75 7.44
CA ALA A 49 -6.82 9.81 8.17
C ALA A 49 -6.31 8.36 8.05
N ARG A 50 -5.57 8.07 6.97
CA ARG A 50 -5.05 6.74 6.69
C ARG A 50 -3.80 6.79 5.82
N VAL A 51 -2.84 5.93 6.15
CA VAL A 51 -1.61 5.71 5.37
C VAL A 51 -1.51 4.21 5.07
N LEU A 52 -1.43 3.82 3.81
CA LEU A 52 -1.17 2.43 3.39
C LEU A 52 0.27 2.32 2.89
N VAL A 53 1.00 1.34 3.41
CA VAL A 53 2.44 1.18 3.13
C VAL A 53 2.71 -0.21 2.56
N ASP A 54 3.48 -0.29 1.46
CA ASP A 54 3.96 -1.56 0.89
C ASP A 54 5.21 -2.04 1.64
N ILE A 55 5.02 -2.45 2.87
CA ILE A 55 6.07 -3.05 3.71
C ILE A 55 5.44 -3.90 4.82
N PRO A 56 6.03 -5.04 5.22
CA PRO A 56 5.52 -5.82 6.34
C PRO A 56 5.45 -5.03 7.65
N ILE A 57 4.26 -5.01 8.27
CA ILE A 57 4.01 -4.47 9.61
C ILE A 57 3.59 -5.62 10.53
N GLY A 58 4.20 -5.67 11.73
CA GLY A 58 4.04 -6.83 12.62
C GLY A 58 4.82 -8.04 12.11
N LEU A 59 5.80 -8.47 12.88
CA LEU A 59 6.72 -9.53 12.49
C LEU A 59 6.58 -10.75 13.40
N PRO A 60 6.47 -11.97 12.85
CA PRO A 60 6.31 -13.17 13.65
C PRO A 60 7.60 -13.52 14.39
N ASP A 61 7.48 -14.19 15.53
CA ASP A 61 8.62 -14.76 16.25
C ASP A 61 9.07 -16.09 15.61
N SER A 62 8.11 -16.82 15.02
CA SER A 62 8.31 -18.08 14.31
C SER A 62 7.23 -18.25 13.25
N ASP A 63 7.42 -19.17 12.33
CA ASP A 63 6.49 -19.46 11.23
C ASP A 63 6.27 -18.27 10.26
N ARG A 64 5.29 -18.42 9.38
CA ARG A 64 4.87 -17.43 8.41
C ARG A 64 3.57 -16.79 8.84
N ARG A 65 3.43 -15.49 8.66
CA ARG A 65 2.19 -14.76 8.95
C ARG A 65 1.02 -15.34 8.13
N ALA A 66 -0.17 -15.37 8.74
CA ALA A 66 -1.40 -15.78 8.06
C ALA A 66 -1.73 -14.82 6.90
N CYS A 67 -1.58 -13.51 7.11
CA CYS A 67 -1.82 -12.50 6.08
C CYS A 67 -1.01 -12.72 4.80
N ASP A 68 0.26 -13.14 4.90
CA ASP A 68 1.08 -13.42 3.72
C ASP A 68 0.54 -14.66 2.95
N ARG A 69 0.05 -15.67 3.65
CA ARG A 69 -0.55 -16.86 3.02
C ARG A 69 -1.86 -16.52 2.31
N GLU A 70 -2.78 -15.84 2.99
CA GLU A 70 -4.06 -15.41 2.41
C GLU A 70 -3.87 -14.47 1.22
N ALA A 71 -2.96 -13.50 1.31
CA ALA A 71 -2.61 -12.62 0.20
C ALA A 71 -2.11 -13.39 -1.03
N ARG A 72 -1.27 -14.42 -0.80
CA ARG A 72 -0.78 -15.29 -1.87
C ARG A 72 -1.88 -16.14 -2.51
N GLU A 73 -2.82 -16.64 -1.70
CA GLU A 73 -3.98 -17.40 -2.17
C GLU A 73 -4.88 -16.53 -3.06
N LEU A 74 -5.18 -15.30 -2.63
CA LEU A 74 -5.97 -14.34 -3.42
C LEU A 74 -5.31 -13.97 -4.75
N LEU A 75 -3.98 -13.83 -4.77
CA LEU A 75 -3.25 -13.49 -5.99
C LEU A 75 -3.00 -14.69 -6.93
N GLY A 76 -3.21 -15.92 -6.48
CA GLY A 76 -3.13 -17.12 -7.31
C GLY A 76 -1.84 -17.21 -8.14
N SER A 77 -1.91 -17.06 -9.45
CA SER A 77 -0.74 -17.09 -10.34
C SER A 77 0.29 -15.98 -10.05
N ARG A 78 -0.12 -14.90 -9.39
CA ARG A 78 0.74 -13.78 -8.98
C ARG A 78 1.23 -13.89 -7.53
N ALA A 79 0.99 -15.00 -6.86
CA ALA A 79 1.40 -15.25 -5.47
C ALA A 79 2.88 -14.94 -5.19
N ALA A 80 3.77 -15.14 -6.18
CA ALA A 80 5.20 -14.87 -6.03
C ALA A 80 5.55 -13.40 -5.79
N THR A 81 4.62 -12.45 -6.01
CA THR A 81 4.83 -11.03 -5.73
C THR A 81 4.72 -10.71 -4.24
N VAL A 82 4.06 -11.54 -3.45
CA VAL A 82 3.99 -11.41 -2.00
C VAL A 82 5.14 -12.19 -1.37
N PHE A 83 6.04 -11.50 -0.71
CA PHE A 83 7.10 -12.12 0.07
C PHE A 83 6.57 -12.50 1.45
N PHE A 84 7.05 -13.62 1.99
CA PHE A 84 6.83 -13.90 3.40
C PHE A 84 7.67 -12.93 4.24
N ALA A 85 7.03 -12.24 5.18
CA ALA A 85 7.76 -11.40 6.11
C ALA A 85 8.80 -12.21 6.90
N PRO A 86 9.97 -11.63 7.18
CA PRO A 86 10.95 -12.28 8.03
C PRO A 86 10.47 -12.37 9.48
N VAL A 87 11.07 -13.27 10.26
CA VAL A 87 10.89 -13.25 11.71
C VAL A 87 11.52 -12.01 12.32
N ARG A 88 10.97 -11.54 13.45
CA ARG A 88 11.42 -10.33 14.14
C ARG A 88 12.92 -10.33 14.45
N ALA A 89 13.50 -11.48 14.80
CA ALA A 89 14.93 -11.62 15.08
C ALA A 89 15.85 -11.23 13.91
N VAL A 90 15.33 -11.18 12.68
CA VAL A 90 16.09 -10.71 11.50
C VAL A 90 16.42 -9.23 11.59
N LEU A 91 15.64 -8.45 12.33
CA LEU A 91 15.89 -7.01 12.49
C LEU A 91 17.18 -6.72 13.26
N ASP A 92 17.69 -7.65 14.06
CA ASP A 92 18.91 -7.50 14.84
C ASP A 92 20.16 -8.01 14.10
N ALA A 93 19.99 -8.59 12.91
CA ALA A 93 21.08 -9.17 12.15
C ALA A 93 21.89 -8.10 11.40
N ASP A 94 23.23 -8.24 11.42
CA ASP A 94 24.17 -7.33 10.75
C ASP A 94 24.56 -7.79 9.33
N SER A 95 24.20 -9.01 8.96
CA SER A 95 24.51 -9.59 7.65
C SER A 95 23.37 -10.47 7.13
N HIS A 96 23.34 -10.64 5.79
CA HIS A 96 22.39 -11.58 5.17
C HIS A 96 22.55 -13.00 5.68
N GLU A 97 23.78 -13.44 5.93
CA GLU A 97 24.07 -14.77 6.45
C GLU A 97 23.44 -14.98 7.83
N ALA A 98 23.68 -14.04 8.76
CA ALA A 98 23.09 -14.06 10.10
C ALA A 98 21.56 -13.98 10.05
N ALA A 99 21.02 -13.07 9.24
CA ALA A 99 19.57 -12.93 9.03
C ALA A 99 18.94 -14.21 8.48
N SER A 100 19.58 -14.82 7.47
CA SER A 100 19.08 -16.07 6.86
C SER A 100 19.17 -17.26 7.83
N ALA A 101 20.20 -17.30 8.69
CA ALA A 101 20.32 -18.32 9.74
C ALA A 101 19.22 -18.17 10.79
N ALA A 102 19.02 -16.95 11.31
CA ALA A 102 17.96 -16.65 12.28
C ALA A 102 16.55 -16.96 11.75
N ASN A 103 16.31 -16.61 10.47
CA ASN A 103 15.02 -16.93 9.84
C ASN A 103 14.82 -18.43 9.65
N ARG A 104 15.87 -19.16 9.24
CA ARG A 104 15.81 -20.61 9.03
C ARG A 104 15.59 -21.37 10.32
N GLU A 105 16.23 -20.97 11.39
CA GLU A 105 16.06 -21.58 12.71
C GLU A 105 14.59 -21.56 13.17
N ARG A 106 13.87 -20.50 12.86
CA ARG A 106 12.51 -20.25 13.35
C ARG A 106 11.41 -20.64 12.38
N THR A 107 11.68 -20.64 11.07
CA THR A 107 10.69 -20.90 10.02
C THR A 107 10.99 -22.14 9.17
N GLY A 108 12.15 -22.76 9.34
CA GLY A 108 12.64 -23.81 8.45
C GLY A 108 13.18 -23.30 7.10
N ALA A 109 13.06 -22.01 6.78
CA ALA A 109 13.47 -21.43 5.50
C ALA A 109 14.43 -20.24 5.69
N GLY A 110 15.48 -20.17 4.86
CA GLY A 110 16.37 -19.01 4.83
C GLY A 110 15.68 -17.75 4.29
N LEU A 111 16.34 -16.63 4.44
CA LEU A 111 15.92 -15.34 3.90
C LEU A 111 16.50 -15.14 2.49
N SER A 112 15.66 -14.74 1.51
CA SER A 112 16.17 -14.37 0.19
C SER A 112 16.96 -13.06 0.23
N ILE A 113 17.85 -12.85 -0.75
CA ILE A 113 18.63 -11.61 -0.83
C ILE A 113 17.71 -10.40 -1.08
N GLN A 114 16.60 -10.58 -1.81
CA GLN A 114 15.61 -9.52 -2.02
C GLN A 114 14.92 -9.14 -0.72
N ALA A 115 14.49 -10.13 0.07
CA ALA A 115 13.89 -9.86 1.39
C ALA A 115 14.90 -9.20 2.35
N TRP A 116 16.19 -9.58 2.29
CA TRP A 116 17.24 -8.93 3.05
C TRP A 116 17.38 -7.44 2.70
N HIS A 117 17.27 -7.09 1.42
CA HIS A 117 17.33 -5.68 0.99
C HIS A 117 16.16 -4.84 1.48
N LEU A 118 15.05 -5.45 1.88
CA LEU A 118 13.91 -4.76 2.48
C LEU A 118 14.06 -4.56 4.00
N VAL A 119 14.93 -5.35 4.67
CA VAL A 119 15.09 -5.29 6.13
C VAL A 119 15.38 -3.88 6.66
N PRO A 120 16.23 -3.04 6.03
CA PRO A 120 16.42 -1.66 6.49
C PRO A 120 15.12 -0.85 6.53
N LYS A 121 14.26 -0.98 5.51
CA LYS A 121 12.98 -0.30 5.45
C LYS A 121 11.98 -0.85 6.47
N VAL A 122 11.97 -2.16 6.69
CA VAL A 122 11.17 -2.78 7.74
C VAL A 122 11.59 -2.25 9.12
N ARG A 123 12.90 -2.06 9.36
CA ARG A 123 13.40 -1.45 10.61
C ARG A 123 12.90 -0.02 10.81
N GLU A 124 12.93 0.82 9.77
CA GLU A 124 12.43 2.20 9.84
C GLU A 124 10.95 2.22 10.24
N VAL A 125 10.12 1.41 9.58
CA VAL A 125 8.67 1.34 9.86
C VAL A 125 8.41 0.79 11.26
N ASP A 126 9.09 -0.31 11.64
CA ASP A 126 8.95 -0.93 12.96
C ASP A 126 9.34 0.05 14.08
N ALA A 127 10.41 0.82 13.91
CA ALA A 127 10.85 1.83 14.88
C ALA A 127 9.78 2.91 15.09
N VAL A 128 9.33 3.56 14.02
CA VAL A 128 8.32 4.62 14.08
C VAL A 128 7.03 4.10 14.73
N LEU A 129 6.54 2.93 14.34
CA LEU A 129 5.31 2.36 14.88
C LEU A 129 5.43 1.94 16.35
N ARG A 130 6.61 1.53 16.80
CA ARG A 130 6.84 1.18 18.21
C ARG A 130 6.96 2.41 19.08
N GLU A 131 7.63 3.45 18.60
CA GLU A 131 7.89 4.69 19.36
C GLU A 131 6.72 5.66 19.31
N THR A 132 5.84 5.56 18.32
CA THR A 132 4.75 6.51 18.11
C THR A 132 3.37 5.80 18.09
N PRO A 133 2.70 5.68 19.25
CA PRO A 133 1.40 5.00 19.33
C PRO A 133 0.34 5.54 18.36
N HIS A 134 0.27 6.87 18.18
CA HIS A 134 -0.68 7.49 17.24
C HIS A 134 -0.44 7.15 15.77
N ALA A 135 0.77 6.71 15.40
CA ALA A 135 1.04 6.22 14.04
C ALA A 135 0.34 4.88 13.79
N ARG A 136 0.22 4.02 14.81
CA ARG A 136 -0.43 2.70 14.73
C ARG A 136 -1.91 2.80 14.36
N ASP A 137 -2.58 3.89 14.73
CA ASP A 137 -4.00 4.10 14.45
C ASP A 137 -4.27 4.53 13.01
N ARG A 138 -3.22 4.94 12.27
CA ARG A 138 -3.34 5.53 10.94
C ARG A 138 -2.53 4.81 9.85
N MET A 139 -1.48 4.08 10.22
CA MET A 139 -0.57 3.41 9.30
C MET A 139 -0.80 1.92 9.28
N PHE A 140 -1.02 1.37 8.09
CA PHE A 140 -1.36 -0.03 7.88
C PHE A 140 -0.57 -0.61 6.71
N GLU A 141 -0.19 -1.87 6.83
CA GLU A 141 0.36 -2.62 5.70
C GLU A 141 -0.71 -2.83 4.64
N SER A 142 -0.32 -2.68 3.39
CA SER A 142 -1.09 -3.06 2.23
C SER A 142 -0.15 -3.57 1.14
N HIS A 143 -0.68 -4.15 0.07
CA HIS A 143 0.11 -4.70 -1.01
C HIS A 143 -0.43 -4.21 -2.36
N PRO A 144 0.40 -3.55 -3.22
CA PRO A 144 -0.05 -2.95 -4.46
C PRO A 144 -0.75 -3.92 -5.42
N GLU A 145 -0.22 -5.15 -5.60
CA GLU A 145 -0.85 -6.12 -6.50
C GLU A 145 -2.23 -6.58 -5.99
N LEU A 146 -2.45 -6.64 -4.67
CA LEU A 146 -3.79 -6.88 -4.10
C LEU A 146 -4.71 -5.68 -4.35
N ALA A 147 -4.21 -4.47 -4.18
CA ALA A 147 -4.99 -3.26 -4.45
C ALA A 147 -5.35 -3.14 -5.95
N PHE A 148 -4.40 -3.42 -6.86
CA PHE A 148 -4.69 -3.48 -8.30
C PHE A 148 -5.71 -4.57 -8.62
N ALA A 149 -5.55 -5.77 -8.07
CA ALA A 149 -6.49 -6.88 -8.27
C ALA A 149 -7.89 -6.52 -7.75
N ALA A 150 -7.96 -5.84 -6.60
CA ALA A 150 -9.19 -5.35 -6.02
C ALA A 150 -9.94 -4.39 -6.96
N PHE A 151 -9.25 -3.43 -7.59
CA PHE A 151 -9.86 -2.48 -8.51
C PHE A 151 -10.14 -3.08 -9.89
N ALA A 152 -9.36 -4.05 -10.34
CA ALA A 152 -9.55 -4.72 -11.63
C ALA A 152 -10.59 -5.85 -11.58
N GLY A 153 -10.92 -6.36 -10.39
CA GLY A 153 -11.77 -7.54 -10.18
C GLY A 153 -11.02 -8.88 -10.30
N GLU A 154 -9.76 -8.86 -10.71
CA GLU A 154 -8.91 -10.04 -10.87
C GLU A 154 -7.42 -9.67 -10.77
N PRO A 155 -6.52 -10.59 -10.42
CA PRO A 155 -5.08 -10.36 -10.45
C PRO A 155 -4.59 -9.99 -11.86
N LEU A 156 -3.77 -8.94 -11.96
CA LEU A 156 -3.23 -8.50 -13.24
C LEU A 156 -2.18 -9.50 -13.76
N SER A 157 -2.38 -10.01 -14.98
CA SER A 157 -1.49 -10.97 -15.62
C SER A 157 -0.19 -10.33 -16.13
N GLU A 158 -0.26 -9.07 -16.57
CA GLU A 158 0.85 -8.38 -17.20
C GLU A 158 1.89 -7.91 -16.16
N PRO A 159 3.18 -8.25 -16.36
CA PRO A 159 4.23 -7.80 -15.45
C PRO A 159 4.37 -6.27 -15.43
N LYS A 160 4.51 -5.67 -14.25
CA LYS A 160 4.66 -4.21 -14.10
C LYS A 160 5.89 -3.63 -14.81
N SER A 161 6.88 -4.44 -15.11
CA SER A 161 8.09 -4.04 -15.83
C SER A 161 7.86 -3.82 -17.34
N THR A 162 6.79 -4.37 -17.92
CA THR A 162 6.48 -4.21 -19.35
C THR A 162 5.69 -2.94 -19.64
N PRO A 163 5.74 -2.39 -20.87
CA PRO A 163 4.88 -1.26 -21.24
C PRO A 163 3.40 -1.58 -21.05
N GLU A 164 2.94 -2.74 -21.52
CA GLU A 164 1.55 -3.20 -21.45
C GLU A 164 1.08 -3.32 -19.99
N GLY A 165 1.93 -3.85 -19.10
CA GLY A 165 1.63 -3.96 -17.67
C GLY A 165 1.54 -2.60 -16.97
N ARG A 166 2.31 -1.62 -17.41
CA ARG A 166 2.19 -0.23 -16.90
C ARG A 166 0.91 0.45 -17.42
N ASP A 167 0.62 0.32 -18.71
CA ASP A 167 -0.58 0.91 -19.30
C ASP A 167 -1.84 0.32 -18.64
N ARG A 168 -1.87 -0.99 -18.42
CA ARG A 168 -2.96 -1.66 -17.70
C ARG A 168 -3.14 -1.09 -16.28
N ARG A 169 -2.05 -0.86 -15.53
CA ARG A 169 -2.12 -0.27 -14.18
C ARG A 169 -2.58 1.18 -14.21
N LEU A 170 -2.18 1.98 -15.21
CA LEU A 170 -2.68 3.34 -15.38
C LEU A 170 -4.19 3.36 -15.69
N ASP A 171 -4.70 2.41 -16.48
CA ASP A 171 -6.14 2.27 -16.75
C ASP A 171 -6.91 1.94 -15.46
N VAL A 172 -6.37 1.03 -14.64
CA VAL A 172 -6.96 0.70 -13.34
C VAL A 172 -6.96 1.93 -12.41
N LEU A 173 -5.86 2.67 -12.35
CA LEU A 173 -5.77 3.90 -11.53
C LEU A 173 -6.77 4.97 -12.00
N ARG A 174 -6.94 5.15 -13.31
CA ARG A 174 -7.95 6.07 -13.86
C ARG A 174 -9.36 5.74 -13.34
N THR A 175 -9.72 4.46 -13.36
CA THR A 175 -11.01 3.98 -12.86
C THR A 175 -11.10 4.08 -11.32
N ALA A 176 -10.05 3.74 -10.61
CA ALA A 176 -10.01 3.76 -9.14
C ALA A 176 -10.20 5.16 -8.57
N PHE A 177 -9.65 6.20 -9.23
CA PHE A 177 -9.84 7.59 -8.81
C PHE A 177 -11.15 8.21 -9.33
N ALA A 178 -11.68 7.77 -10.48
CA ALA A 178 -12.98 8.24 -11.01
C ALA A 178 -14.18 7.70 -10.21
N GLY A 179 -14.14 6.45 -9.77
CA GLY A 179 -15.27 5.78 -9.10
C GLY A 179 -15.54 6.20 -7.64
N SER A 180 -14.89 7.25 -7.14
CA SER A 180 -15.17 7.81 -5.81
C SER A 180 -16.37 8.78 -5.79
N GLU A 181 -16.95 9.11 -6.94
CA GLU A 181 -18.04 10.09 -7.05
C GLU A 181 -19.43 9.47 -7.35
N GLU A 182 -19.51 8.21 -7.78
CA GLU A 182 -20.78 7.60 -8.23
C GLU A 182 -21.24 6.39 -7.42
N LYS A 183 -21.76 6.56 -6.22
CA LYS A 183 -22.80 5.66 -5.66
C LYS A 183 -23.48 6.26 -4.43
N ASN A 184 -24.30 7.30 -4.60
CA ASN A 184 -25.41 7.62 -3.69
C ASN A 184 -26.44 8.53 -4.41
N GLY A 185 -26.92 8.11 -5.55
CA GLY A 185 -28.05 8.70 -6.25
C GLY A 185 -29.10 7.64 -6.50
N VAL A 186 -30.02 7.46 -5.57
CA VAL A 186 -31.34 6.88 -5.84
C VAL A 186 -32.06 7.86 -6.77
N GLY A 187 -32.60 7.36 -7.89
CA GLY A 187 -33.11 8.15 -8.97
C GLY A 187 -34.16 9.17 -8.58
N ASP A 188 -34.04 10.31 -9.22
CA ASP A 188 -35.22 11.08 -9.64
C ASP A 188 -34.88 11.79 -10.98
N HIS A 189 -35.80 11.67 -11.93
CA HIS A 189 -35.73 12.34 -13.22
C HIS A 189 -36.03 13.83 -13.06
N GLY A 190 -35.08 14.69 -13.38
CA GLY A 190 -35.31 16.14 -13.43
C GLY A 190 -34.09 16.91 -13.92
N SER A 191 -34.19 17.38 -15.14
CA SER A 191 -33.29 18.22 -15.93
C SER A 191 -32.57 19.36 -15.22
N ASN A 192 -31.38 19.62 -15.68
CA ASN A 192 -30.63 20.87 -15.86
C ASN A 192 -29.37 21.08 -15.02
N ALA A 193 -28.23 20.99 -15.74
CA ALA A 193 -27.11 21.94 -15.83
C ALA A 193 -26.72 22.71 -14.54
N ASP A 194 -25.80 22.24 -13.85
CA ASP A 194 -24.57 22.84 -13.35
C ASP A 194 -23.82 21.79 -12.50
N ALA A 195 -23.28 20.79 -13.17
CA ALA A 195 -22.29 19.94 -12.55
C ALA A 195 -21.05 20.82 -12.34
N THR A 196 -20.88 21.35 -11.14
CA THR A 196 -19.62 21.93 -10.70
C THR A 196 -18.54 20.86 -10.93
N ASP A 197 -17.73 21.11 -11.96
CA ASP A 197 -16.63 20.28 -12.43
C ASP A 197 -15.56 20.23 -11.33
N ALA A 198 -15.76 19.34 -10.35
CA ALA A 198 -14.71 19.01 -9.40
C ALA A 198 -13.54 18.48 -10.21
N PRO A 199 -12.31 18.98 -10.03
CA PRO A 199 -11.18 18.61 -10.87
C PRO A 199 -10.99 17.09 -10.81
N LYS A 200 -11.27 16.41 -11.93
CA LYS A 200 -11.05 14.97 -12.07
C LYS A 200 -9.60 14.67 -11.73
N VAL A 201 -9.38 13.83 -10.74
CA VAL A 201 -8.05 13.39 -10.34
C VAL A 201 -7.42 12.63 -11.51
N ASP A 202 -6.46 13.25 -12.18
CA ASP A 202 -5.75 12.64 -13.30
C ASP A 202 -4.47 11.96 -12.79
N ALA A 203 -4.61 10.69 -12.41
CA ALA A 203 -3.50 9.88 -11.91
C ALA A 203 -2.40 9.69 -12.95
N GLU A 204 -2.74 9.60 -14.24
CA GLU A 204 -1.76 9.45 -15.30
C GLU A 204 -0.92 10.71 -15.49
N ARG A 205 -1.53 11.89 -15.43
CA ARG A 205 -0.81 13.17 -15.46
C ARG A 205 0.14 13.28 -14.27
N VAL A 206 -0.33 12.97 -13.05
CA VAL A 206 0.48 13.02 -11.83
C VAL A 206 1.65 12.02 -11.91
N TYR A 207 1.42 10.82 -12.43
CA TYR A 207 2.46 9.83 -12.68
C TYR A 207 3.54 10.37 -13.61
N ARG A 208 3.16 10.91 -14.78
CA ARG A 208 4.10 11.48 -15.76
C ARG A 208 4.88 12.66 -15.18
N GLU A 209 4.21 13.62 -14.56
CA GLU A 209 4.83 14.78 -13.92
C GLU A 209 5.81 14.38 -12.81
N THR A 210 5.52 13.30 -12.07
CA THR A 210 6.44 12.78 -11.05
C THR A 210 7.70 12.23 -11.68
N LEU A 211 7.56 11.42 -12.75
CA LEU A 211 8.73 10.86 -13.44
C LEU A 211 9.61 11.92 -14.13
N ASP A 212 9.02 13.03 -14.55
CA ASP A 212 9.77 14.14 -15.16
C ASP A 212 10.58 14.94 -14.11
N ARG A 213 10.14 14.94 -12.85
CA ARG A 213 10.80 15.65 -11.73
C ARG A 213 11.78 14.80 -10.94
N THR A 214 11.72 13.47 -11.06
CA THR A 214 12.55 12.54 -10.30
C THR A 214 13.57 11.84 -11.19
N LEU A 215 14.74 11.53 -10.63
CA LEU A 215 15.70 10.70 -11.33
C LEU A 215 15.31 9.23 -11.19
N ARG A 216 15.27 8.50 -12.29
CA ARG A 216 14.91 7.07 -12.31
C ARG A 216 15.79 6.17 -11.45
N ARG A 217 17.00 6.62 -11.14
CA ARG A 217 17.89 5.91 -10.22
C ARG A 217 17.45 6.04 -8.75
N ASP A 218 16.65 7.06 -8.43
CA ASP A 218 16.21 7.38 -7.07
C ASP A 218 14.77 6.89 -6.84
N VAL A 219 13.90 7.04 -7.86
CA VAL A 219 12.50 6.61 -7.86
C VAL A 219 12.21 5.84 -9.15
N ALA A 220 11.82 4.58 -9.04
CA ALA A 220 11.45 3.78 -10.19
C ALA A 220 10.01 4.06 -10.62
N ARG A 221 9.65 3.63 -11.84
CA ARG A 221 8.31 3.81 -12.39
C ARG A 221 7.24 3.06 -11.63
N ASP A 222 7.58 1.86 -11.20
CA ASP A 222 6.71 0.99 -10.42
C ASP A 222 6.49 1.53 -9.01
N ASP A 223 7.50 2.12 -8.34
CA ASP A 223 7.33 2.74 -7.02
C ASP A 223 6.22 3.81 -7.04
N VAL A 224 6.14 4.61 -8.13
CA VAL A 224 5.10 5.64 -8.28
C VAL A 224 3.71 5.02 -8.49
N LEU A 225 3.60 3.96 -9.32
CA LEU A 225 2.34 3.26 -9.56
C LEU A 225 1.83 2.58 -8.29
N ASP A 226 2.75 1.96 -7.54
CA ASP A 226 2.46 1.24 -6.31
C ASP A 226 1.99 2.23 -5.21
N ALA A 227 2.64 3.37 -5.03
CA ALA A 227 2.18 4.42 -4.13
C ALA A 227 0.81 4.99 -4.54
N LEU A 228 0.57 5.20 -5.85
CA LEU A 228 -0.70 5.72 -6.35
C LEU A 228 -1.87 4.77 -6.10
N VAL A 229 -1.70 3.46 -6.34
CA VAL A 229 -2.77 2.50 -6.10
C VAL A 229 -3.07 2.34 -4.62
N LEU A 230 -2.05 2.43 -3.75
CA LEU A 230 -2.26 2.42 -2.31
C LEU A 230 -3.00 3.69 -1.84
N ALA A 231 -2.73 4.85 -2.41
CA ALA A 231 -3.49 6.07 -2.13
C ALA A 231 -4.96 5.93 -2.58
N ALA A 232 -5.21 5.32 -3.74
CA ALA A 232 -6.58 5.02 -4.19
C ALA A 232 -7.27 4.01 -3.26
N ALA A 233 -6.57 2.97 -2.82
CA ALA A 233 -7.05 1.96 -1.86
C ALA A 233 -7.40 2.59 -0.50
N ALA A 234 -6.55 3.49 0.01
CA ALA A 234 -6.77 4.17 1.27
C ALA A 234 -8.05 5.02 1.32
N ARG A 235 -8.62 5.36 0.18
CA ARG A 235 -9.91 6.09 0.06
C ARG A 235 -11.15 5.17 0.17
N ARG A 236 -10.96 3.87 0.19
CA ARG A 236 -12.04 2.86 0.18
C ARG A 236 -12.23 2.25 1.55
N PRO A 237 -13.39 1.64 1.82
CA PRO A 237 -13.50 0.66 2.90
C PRO A 237 -12.47 -0.44 2.70
N LEU A 238 -11.87 -0.92 3.77
CA LEU A 238 -10.81 -1.94 3.74
C LEU A 238 -11.25 -3.18 4.50
N ALA A 239 -11.00 -4.33 3.91
CA ALA A 239 -10.96 -5.60 4.60
C ALA A 239 -9.57 -5.85 5.19
N THR A 240 -9.50 -6.77 6.14
CA THR A 240 -8.27 -7.17 6.83
C THR A 240 -7.99 -8.63 6.54
N LEU A 241 -6.77 -8.95 6.19
CA LEU A 241 -6.25 -10.30 6.03
C LEU A 241 -5.25 -10.60 7.16
N PRO A 242 -5.48 -11.62 7.99
CA PRO A 242 -6.76 -12.33 8.18
C PRO A 242 -7.82 -11.40 8.82
N SER A 243 -9.08 -11.81 8.84
CA SER A 243 -10.18 -11.02 9.44
C SER A 243 -10.00 -10.76 10.94
N ASP A 244 -9.34 -11.68 11.65
CA ASP A 244 -8.91 -11.54 13.05
C ASP A 244 -7.38 -11.60 13.12
N PRO A 245 -6.68 -10.45 12.95
CA PRO A 245 -5.24 -10.42 12.86
C PRO A 245 -4.56 -10.62 14.23
N PRO A 246 -3.60 -11.53 14.33
CA PRO A 246 -2.79 -11.64 15.53
C PRO A 246 -1.85 -10.44 15.66
N ARG A 247 -1.40 -10.18 16.90
CA ARG A 247 -0.37 -9.17 17.17
C ARG A 247 0.97 -9.84 17.44
N ASP A 248 2.02 -9.18 17.01
CA ASP A 248 3.39 -9.60 17.30
C ASP A 248 3.82 -9.21 18.73
N ALA A 249 5.04 -9.58 19.12
CA ALA A 249 5.60 -9.29 20.44
C ALA A 249 5.73 -7.78 20.74
N ALA A 250 5.73 -6.91 19.71
CA ALA A 250 5.73 -5.45 19.86
C ALA A 250 4.30 -4.87 19.90
N GLY A 251 3.26 -5.69 19.83
CA GLY A 251 1.86 -5.30 19.81
C GLY A 251 1.37 -4.76 18.47
N LEU A 252 2.15 -4.93 17.39
CA LEU A 252 1.75 -4.55 16.03
C LEU A 252 0.90 -5.66 15.40
N GLU A 253 -0.16 -5.27 14.68
CA GLU A 253 -0.99 -6.24 13.96
C GLU A 253 -0.23 -6.85 12.78
N MET A 254 -0.31 -8.17 12.65
CA MET A 254 0.19 -8.90 11.49
C MET A 254 -0.95 -9.03 10.47
N ALA A 255 -1.20 -7.97 9.71
CA ALA A 255 -2.35 -7.84 8.83
C ALA A 255 -2.02 -7.09 7.54
N ILE A 256 -2.64 -7.49 6.43
CA ILE A 256 -2.64 -6.75 5.17
C ILE A 256 -4.03 -6.15 4.95
N ARG A 257 -4.10 -4.86 4.63
CA ARG A 257 -5.36 -4.16 4.31
C ARG A 257 -5.60 -4.17 2.80
N VAL A 258 -6.82 -4.53 2.40
CA VAL A 258 -7.22 -4.65 0.99
C VAL A 258 -8.55 -3.93 0.78
N PRO A 259 -8.77 -3.18 -0.34
CA PRO A 259 -10.07 -2.59 -0.63
C PRO A 259 -11.17 -3.63 -0.69
N THR A 260 -12.32 -3.36 -0.03
CA THR A 260 -13.50 -4.24 -0.08
C THR A 260 -14.20 -4.19 -1.44
N GLY A 261 -14.96 -5.23 -1.76
CA GLY A 261 -15.77 -5.31 -2.99
C GLY A 261 -15.05 -5.93 -4.17
N ALA A 262 -13.87 -6.53 -3.97
CA ALA A 262 -13.14 -7.26 -4.99
C ALA A 262 -12.64 -8.61 -4.48
N LEU A 263 -12.44 -9.55 -5.40
CA LEU A 263 -11.91 -10.90 -5.14
C LEU A 263 -12.80 -11.79 -4.25
N GLY A 264 -14.13 -11.56 -4.23
CA GLY A 264 -15.06 -12.39 -3.45
C GLY A 264 -14.99 -12.15 -1.94
N MET A 265 -14.37 -11.04 -1.52
CA MET A 265 -14.36 -10.62 -0.13
C MET A 265 -15.60 -9.78 0.14
N ASP A 266 -16.73 -10.44 0.44
CA ASP A 266 -17.93 -9.76 0.91
C ASP A 266 -17.67 -9.14 2.28
N THR A 267 -18.14 -7.91 2.44
CA THR A 267 -18.14 -7.20 3.72
C THR A 267 -19.18 -7.90 4.62
N GLU A 268 -18.80 -8.89 5.41
CA GLU A 268 -19.56 -9.17 6.61
C GLU A 268 -19.28 -8.04 7.60
N LEU A 269 -20.24 -7.11 7.66
CA LEU A 269 -20.35 -6.09 8.71
C LEU A 269 -21.12 -6.67 9.90
#